data_6b7fdc92f521a6e9243588b22f258582
#
_entry.id   6b7fdc92f521a6e9243588b22f258582
#
_cell.length_a   1.000
_cell.length_b   1.000
_cell.length_c   1.000
_cell.angle_alpha   90.00
_cell.angle_beta   90.00
_cell.angle_gamma   90.00
#
_symmetry.space_group_name_H-M   'P 1'
#
loop_
_entity.id
_entity.type
_entity.pdbx_description
1 polymer ?
#
loop_
_entity_poly.entity_id
_entity_poly.type
_entity_poly.pdbx_seq_one_letter_code
_entity_poly.pdbx_strand_id
1 'polypeptide(L)'
;MSRQSSQEKIAAVKTLFEAHQDAEQAASMSRYMRDQFLFYGIPAPQRRKLYRPFLKEEKKGKQIDWIFLDLCMDETCREFQYLAYDYLLALKDEVRLEDLPRIRKQALTKPWWDTIDFFDQVIGSLALRDERVKAVMREWACADDMWLRRIAIDHQLGHKEKTDTALLEEIIVQNLGSDEFFINKAIGWSLRDYARHD
;
A
#
# COMPACT_ATOMS: atom_id res chain seq x y z
N MET A 1 -27.37 -11.67 9.61
CA MET A 1 -27.11 -11.67 8.17
C MET A 1 -25.82 -12.45 7.95
N SER A 2 -25.81 -13.43 7.02
CA SER A 2 -24.60 -14.18 6.68
C SER A 2 -23.57 -13.21 6.09
N ARG A 3 -22.30 -13.32 6.50
CA ARG A 3 -21.19 -12.54 5.92
C ARG A 3 -20.98 -12.99 4.48
N GLN A 4 -20.90 -12.06 3.52
CA GLN A 4 -20.61 -12.37 2.12
C GLN A 4 -19.26 -13.08 2.01
N SER A 5 -19.18 -14.06 1.11
CA SER A 5 -17.90 -14.69 0.77
C SER A 5 -16.98 -13.70 0.04
N SER A 6 -15.67 -13.96 0.07
CA SER A 6 -14.70 -13.10 -0.62
C SER A 6 -14.97 -13.03 -2.14
N GLN A 7 -15.44 -14.12 -2.74
CA GLN A 7 -15.86 -14.18 -4.15
C GLN A 7 -17.08 -13.31 -4.45
N GLU A 8 -18.09 -13.34 -3.58
CA GLU A 8 -19.26 -12.46 -3.73
C GLU A 8 -18.90 -10.99 -3.62
N LYS A 9 -17.96 -10.65 -2.72
CA LYS A 9 -17.44 -9.29 -2.57
C LYS A 9 -16.73 -8.80 -3.83
N ILE A 10 -15.84 -9.62 -4.42
CA ILE A 10 -15.14 -9.30 -5.66
C ILE A 10 -16.14 -9.12 -6.81
N ALA A 11 -17.12 -10.02 -6.97
CA ALA A 11 -18.12 -9.92 -8.01
C ALA A 11 -18.95 -8.63 -7.89
N ALA A 12 -19.37 -8.25 -6.68
CA ALA A 12 -20.09 -7.02 -6.43
C ALA A 12 -19.28 -5.77 -6.78
N VAL A 13 -18.00 -5.74 -6.39
CA VAL A 13 -17.10 -4.62 -6.72
C VAL A 13 -16.84 -4.56 -8.23
N LYS A 14 -16.67 -5.69 -8.89
CA LYS A 14 -16.49 -5.77 -10.34
C LYS A 14 -17.67 -5.15 -11.09
N THR A 15 -18.88 -5.56 -10.77
CA THR A 15 -20.12 -4.96 -11.32
C THR A 15 -20.17 -3.45 -11.07
N LEU A 16 -19.75 -3.01 -9.86
CA LEU A 16 -19.72 -1.60 -9.52
C LEU A 16 -18.71 -0.82 -10.37
N PHE A 17 -17.51 -1.35 -10.60
CA PHE A 17 -16.49 -0.69 -11.42
C PHE A 17 -16.86 -0.69 -12.89
N GLU A 18 -17.39 -1.81 -13.44
CA GLU A 18 -17.89 -1.91 -14.81
C GLU A 18 -18.99 -0.88 -15.11
N ALA A 19 -19.89 -0.64 -14.14
CA ALA A 19 -20.96 0.35 -14.29
C ALA A 19 -20.45 1.81 -14.30
N HIS A 20 -19.21 2.06 -13.90
CA HIS A 20 -18.61 3.41 -13.80
C HIS A 20 -17.35 3.56 -14.64
N GLN A 21 -17.11 2.65 -15.58
CA GLN A 21 -15.93 2.70 -16.45
C GLN A 21 -15.99 3.91 -17.40
N ASP A 22 -14.80 4.46 -17.68
CA ASP A 22 -14.59 5.58 -18.60
C ASP A 22 -13.33 5.32 -19.43
N ALA A 23 -13.51 5.05 -20.72
CA ALA A 23 -12.41 4.66 -21.61
C ALA A 23 -11.38 5.78 -21.83
N GLU A 24 -11.81 7.05 -21.83
CA GLU A 24 -10.89 8.18 -22.00
C GLU A 24 -10.03 8.37 -20.75
N GLN A 25 -10.64 8.32 -19.57
CA GLN A 25 -9.92 8.35 -18.29
C GLN A 25 -9.00 7.14 -18.14
N ALA A 26 -9.44 5.94 -18.52
CA ALA A 26 -8.61 4.73 -18.47
C ALA A 26 -7.34 4.88 -19.31
N ALA A 27 -7.46 5.38 -20.55
CA ALA A 27 -6.31 5.66 -21.39
C ALA A 27 -5.37 6.72 -20.80
N SER A 28 -5.93 7.77 -20.16
CA SER A 28 -5.13 8.80 -19.48
C SER A 28 -4.38 8.23 -18.27
N MET A 29 -5.05 7.43 -17.44
CA MET A 29 -4.46 6.80 -16.25
C MET A 29 -3.37 5.79 -16.65
N SER A 30 -3.59 5.00 -17.71
CA SER A 30 -2.60 4.06 -18.23
C SER A 30 -1.32 4.80 -18.66
N ARG A 31 -1.46 5.84 -19.49
CA ARG A 31 -0.30 6.67 -19.92
C ARG A 31 0.47 7.26 -18.73
N TYR A 32 -0.24 7.76 -17.71
CA TYR A 32 0.41 8.29 -16.51
C TYR A 32 1.23 7.22 -15.78
N MET A 33 0.77 5.96 -15.81
CA MET A 33 1.47 4.79 -15.25
C MET A 33 2.42 4.14 -16.27
N ARG A 34 2.80 4.84 -17.35
CA ARG A 34 3.70 4.36 -18.41
C ARG A 34 3.20 3.07 -19.08
N ASP A 35 1.89 2.96 -19.25
CA ASP A 35 1.17 1.83 -19.88
C ASP A 35 1.45 0.47 -19.24
N GLN A 36 1.82 0.46 -17.94
CA GLN A 36 2.09 -0.78 -17.21
C GLN A 36 0.83 -1.50 -16.72
N PHE A 37 -0.29 -0.77 -16.60
CA PHE A 37 -1.53 -1.31 -16.03
C PHE A 37 -2.74 -0.92 -16.86
N LEU A 38 -3.74 -1.81 -16.85
CA LEU A 38 -5.07 -1.51 -17.36
C LEU A 38 -5.93 -0.87 -16.26
N PHE A 39 -6.88 -0.06 -16.69
CA PHE A 39 -7.79 0.67 -15.80
C PHE A 39 -9.24 0.58 -16.29
N TYR A 40 -10.17 0.65 -15.37
CA TYR A 40 -11.57 1.00 -15.69
C TYR A 40 -11.71 2.50 -16.00
N GLY A 41 -10.78 3.32 -15.52
CA GLY A 41 -10.81 4.77 -15.70
C GLY A 41 -11.59 5.49 -14.60
N ILE A 42 -11.56 4.98 -13.37
CA ILE A 42 -12.28 5.55 -12.23
C ILE A 42 -11.29 6.34 -11.36
N PRO A 43 -11.30 7.70 -11.41
CA PRO A 43 -10.39 8.53 -10.61
C PRO A 43 -10.54 8.29 -9.10
N ALA A 44 -9.46 8.48 -8.35
CA ALA A 44 -9.39 8.16 -6.93
C ALA A 44 -10.56 8.73 -6.06
N PRO A 45 -11.01 10.00 -6.22
CA PRO A 45 -12.13 10.51 -5.43
C PRO A 45 -13.43 9.77 -5.70
N GLN A 46 -13.73 9.48 -7.00
CA GLN A 46 -14.92 8.74 -7.41
C GLN A 46 -14.84 7.29 -6.92
N ARG A 47 -13.73 6.61 -7.18
CA ARG A 47 -13.48 5.22 -6.77
C ARG A 47 -13.68 5.04 -5.27
N ARG A 48 -13.04 5.90 -4.45
CA ARG A 48 -13.19 5.85 -2.98
C ARG A 48 -14.62 6.11 -2.52
N LYS A 49 -15.37 6.97 -3.21
CA LYS A 49 -16.79 7.20 -2.92
C LYS A 49 -17.62 5.94 -3.19
N LEU A 50 -17.35 5.23 -4.28
CA LEU A 50 -18.08 4.02 -4.68
C LEU A 50 -17.98 2.90 -3.64
N TYR A 51 -16.79 2.57 -3.18
CA TYR A 51 -16.60 1.46 -2.22
C TYR A 51 -16.56 1.89 -0.75
N ARG A 52 -16.74 3.19 -0.44
CA ARG A 52 -16.80 3.64 0.97
C ARG A 52 -17.82 2.88 1.83
N PRO A 53 -19.07 2.60 1.37
CA PRO A 53 -20.02 1.81 2.15
C PRO A 53 -19.50 0.41 2.46
N PHE A 54 -18.88 -0.25 1.49
CA PHE A 54 -18.25 -1.56 1.63
C PHE A 54 -17.14 -1.53 2.70
N LEU A 55 -16.18 -0.61 2.59
CA LEU A 55 -15.09 -0.49 3.58
C LEU A 55 -15.61 -0.19 4.98
N LYS A 56 -16.66 0.63 5.10
CA LYS A 56 -17.28 0.93 6.39
C LYS A 56 -17.87 -0.32 7.04
N GLU A 57 -18.45 -1.22 6.26
CA GLU A 57 -19.00 -2.48 6.76
C GLU A 57 -17.88 -3.46 7.15
N GLU A 58 -16.86 -3.64 6.31
CA GLU A 58 -15.72 -4.51 6.59
C GLU A 58 -14.97 -4.08 7.86
N LYS A 59 -14.80 -2.77 8.07
CA LYS A 59 -14.15 -2.23 9.28
C LYS A 59 -14.86 -2.62 10.58
N LYS A 60 -16.18 -2.80 10.57
CA LYS A 60 -16.93 -3.25 11.77
C LYS A 60 -16.53 -4.66 12.21
N GLY A 61 -16.14 -5.50 11.24
CA GLY A 61 -15.73 -6.88 11.50
C GLY A 61 -14.40 -7.01 12.22
N LYS A 62 -13.57 -5.97 12.24
CA LYS A 62 -12.22 -5.94 12.85
C LYS A 62 -11.36 -7.16 12.47
N GLN A 63 -11.55 -7.65 11.26
CA GLN A 63 -10.85 -8.83 10.75
C GLN A 63 -10.50 -8.62 9.28
N ILE A 64 -9.24 -8.84 8.93
CA ILE A 64 -8.76 -8.71 7.56
C ILE A 64 -9.17 -9.95 6.76
N ASP A 65 -9.85 -9.73 5.65
CA ASP A 65 -10.20 -10.77 4.68
C ASP A 65 -9.06 -10.92 3.67
N TRP A 66 -8.06 -11.72 4.02
CA TRP A 66 -6.89 -11.93 3.18
C TRP A 66 -7.21 -12.60 1.85
N ILE A 67 -8.26 -13.45 1.79
CA ILE A 67 -8.71 -14.06 0.53
C ILE A 67 -9.25 -12.99 -0.41
N PHE A 68 -10.05 -12.04 0.11
CA PHE A 68 -10.54 -10.91 -0.67
C PHE A 68 -9.38 -10.06 -1.20
N LEU A 69 -8.37 -9.80 -0.39
CA LEU A 69 -7.20 -9.02 -0.81
C LEU A 69 -6.41 -9.74 -1.90
N ASP A 70 -6.16 -11.05 -1.76
CA ASP A 70 -5.49 -11.85 -2.79
C ASP A 70 -6.29 -11.82 -4.11
N LEU A 71 -7.61 -11.96 -4.06
CA LEU A 71 -8.49 -11.83 -5.25
C LEU A 71 -8.39 -10.43 -5.89
N CYS A 72 -8.33 -9.36 -5.10
CA CYS A 72 -8.09 -8.02 -5.63
C CYS A 72 -6.74 -7.90 -6.35
N MET A 73 -5.70 -8.54 -5.83
CA MET A 73 -4.36 -8.51 -6.44
C MET A 73 -4.32 -9.29 -7.76
N ASP A 74 -5.13 -10.34 -7.91
CA ASP A 74 -5.24 -11.15 -9.13
C ASP A 74 -5.99 -10.43 -10.26
N GLU A 75 -6.91 -9.51 -9.94
CA GLU A 75 -7.70 -8.78 -10.94
C GLU A 75 -6.82 -7.92 -11.86
N THR A 76 -7.27 -7.79 -13.12
CA THR A 76 -6.48 -7.16 -14.18
C THR A 76 -6.40 -5.65 -14.05
N CYS A 77 -7.51 -4.97 -13.71
CA CYS A 77 -7.56 -3.52 -13.63
C CYS A 77 -7.01 -3.00 -12.30
N ARG A 78 -6.21 -1.96 -12.38
CA ARG A 78 -5.44 -1.36 -11.26
C ARG A 78 -6.31 -0.88 -10.11
N GLU A 79 -7.56 -0.52 -10.38
CA GLU A 79 -8.51 -0.09 -9.36
C GLU A 79 -8.75 -1.15 -8.28
N PHE A 80 -8.61 -2.44 -8.58
CA PHE A 80 -8.71 -3.50 -7.58
C PHE A 80 -7.51 -3.49 -6.62
N GLN A 81 -6.30 -3.30 -7.11
CA GLN A 81 -5.13 -3.16 -6.24
C GLN A 81 -5.28 -1.93 -5.34
N TYR A 82 -5.78 -0.81 -5.87
CA TYR A 82 -6.07 0.36 -5.04
C TYR A 82 -7.15 0.08 -3.98
N LEU A 83 -8.16 -0.72 -4.29
CA LEU A 83 -9.16 -1.14 -3.30
C LEU A 83 -8.53 -1.98 -2.20
N ALA A 84 -7.64 -2.93 -2.54
CA ALA A 84 -6.94 -3.76 -1.57
C ALA A 84 -6.14 -2.90 -0.58
N TYR A 85 -5.47 -1.85 -1.06
CA TYR A 85 -4.70 -0.93 -0.20
C TYR A 85 -5.60 -0.04 0.66
N ASP A 86 -6.63 0.55 0.09
CA ASP A 86 -7.61 1.35 0.86
C ASP A 86 -8.31 0.47 1.92
N TYR A 87 -8.51 -0.83 1.64
CA TYR A 87 -9.02 -1.81 2.61
C TYR A 87 -8.04 -2.05 3.75
N LEU A 88 -6.77 -2.36 3.45
CA LEU A 88 -5.73 -2.54 4.47
C LEU A 88 -5.53 -1.28 5.30
N LEU A 89 -5.53 -0.11 4.67
CA LEU A 89 -5.40 1.17 5.37
C LEU A 89 -6.59 1.42 6.30
N ALA A 90 -7.81 1.05 5.89
CA ALA A 90 -9.00 1.16 6.74
C ALA A 90 -8.94 0.21 7.97
N LEU A 91 -8.24 -0.92 7.85
CA LEU A 91 -8.07 -1.94 8.88
C LEU A 91 -6.64 -1.99 9.45
N LYS A 92 -5.84 -0.96 9.26
CA LYS A 92 -4.42 -0.94 9.66
C LYS A 92 -4.19 -1.25 11.13
N ASP A 93 -5.14 -0.92 11.99
CA ASP A 93 -5.06 -1.18 13.44
C ASP A 93 -5.22 -2.67 13.78
N GLU A 94 -5.77 -3.46 12.85
CA GLU A 94 -5.92 -4.91 12.97
C GLU A 94 -4.73 -5.70 12.41
N VAL A 95 -3.82 -5.03 11.68
CA VAL A 95 -2.60 -5.65 11.15
C VAL A 95 -1.67 -6.04 12.29
N ARG A 96 -1.08 -7.24 12.20
CA ARG A 96 -0.12 -7.80 13.16
C ARG A 96 1.21 -8.12 12.49
N LEU A 97 2.24 -8.34 13.28
CA LEU A 97 3.57 -8.72 12.79
C LEU A 97 3.52 -9.98 11.91
N GLU A 98 2.68 -10.93 12.29
CA GLU A 98 2.48 -12.21 11.59
C GLU A 98 1.88 -12.06 10.19
N ASP A 99 1.32 -10.88 9.88
CA ASP A 99 0.77 -10.55 8.56
C ASP A 99 1.82 -10.03 7.58
N LEU A 100 3.01 -9.62 8.05
CA LEU A 100 4.05 -9.04 7.20
C LEU A 100 4.47 -9.93 6.03
N PRO A 101 4.55 -11.27 6.14
CA PRO A 101 4.83 -12.12 4.98
C PRO A 101 3.76 -12.02 3.88
N ARG A 102 2.47 -11.86 4.26
CA ARG A 102 1.38 -11.65 3.30
C ARG A 102 1.43 -10.25 2.67
N ILE A 103 1.69 -9.24 3.48
CA ILE A 103 1.89 -7.86 3.02
C ILE A 103 3.07 -7.80 2.04
N ARG A 104 4.19 -8.48 2.35
CA ARG A 104 5.34 -8.60 1.45
C ARG A 104 4.95 -9.22 0.11
N LYS A 105 4.20 -10.33 0.12
CA LYS A 105 3.71 -10.96 -1.11
C LYS A 105 2.88 -9.99 -1.93
N GLN A 106 1.95 -9.27 -1.30
CA GLN A 106 1.10 -8.29 -1.99
C GLN A 106 1.90 -7.09 -2.51
N ALA A 107 2.85 -6.57 -1.73
CA ALA A 107 3.73 -5.49 -2.16
C ALA A 107 4.53 -5.84 -3.42
N LEU A 108 4.93 -7.11 -3.57
CA LEU A 108 5.67 -7.62 -4.72
C LEU A 108 4.77 -8.09 -5.88
N THR A 109 3.44 -8.00 -5.72
CA THR A 109 2.49 -8.34 -6.78
C THR A 109 2.11 -7.07 -7.55
N LYS A 110 2.45 -7.01 -8.84
CA LYS A 110 2.24 -5.82 -9.69
C LYS A 110 2.76 -4.51 -9.04
N PRO A 111 4.02 -4.48 -8.53
CA PRO A 111 4.54 -3.37 -7.77
C PRO A 111 4.73 -2.12 -8.64
N TRP A 112 4.40 -0.97 -8.10
CA TRP A 112 4.73 0.34 -8.64
C TRP A 112 4.63 1.39 -7.52
N TRP A 113 5.23 2.56 -7.70
CA TRP A 113 5.28 3.60 -6.65
C TRP A 113 3.91 3.95 -6.06
N ASP A 114 2.86 3.97 -6.88
CA ASP A 114 1.49 4.33 -6.50
C ASP A 114 0.83 3.36 -5.51
N THR A 115 1.34 2.14 -5.42
CA THR A 115 0.87 1.10 -4.51
C THR A 115 1.82 0.90 -3.33
N ILE A 116 3.10 1.03 -3.57
CA ILE A 116 4.13 0.90 -2.54
C ILE A 116 3.96 1.95 -1.45
N ASP A 117 3.66 3.20 -1.84
CA ASP A 117 3.46 4.32 -0.92
C ASP A 117 2.20 4.19 -0.02
N PHE A 118 1.40 3.12 -0.19
CA PHE A 118 0.34 2.73 0.76
C PHE A 118 0.82 1.71 1.79
N PHE A 119 1.70 0.79 1.39
CA PHE A 119 2.24 -0.21 2.31
C PHE A 119 3.11 0.44 3.39
N ASP A 120 3.86 1.49 3.07
CA ASP A 120 4.63 2.24 4.06
C ASP A 120 3.74 2.76 5.20
N GLN A 121 2.55 3.31 4.88
CA GLN A 121 1.60 3.79 5.88
C GLN A 121 1.01 2.68 6.75
N VAL A 122 0.70 1.53 6.17
CA VAL A 122 0.18 0.37 6.91
C VAL A 122 1.23 -0.17 7.86
N ILE A 123 2.45 -0.37 7.34
CA ILE A 123 3.59 -0.88 8.11
C ILE A 123 4.05 0.14 9.14
N GLY A 124 4.08 1.43 8.79
CA GLY A 124 4.41 2.50 9.72
C GLY A 124 3.44 2.56 10.90
N SER A 125 2.13 2.40 10.64
CA SER A 125 1.14 2.28 11.72
C SER A 125 1.39 1.07 12.62
N LEU A 126 1.84 -0.05 12.07
CA LEU A 126 2.22 -1.23 12.86
C LEU A 126 3.51 -0.97 13.66
N ALA A 127 4.52 -0.35 13.06
CA ALA A 127 5.80 -0.05 13.70
C ALA A 127 5.66 0.84 14.94
N LEU A 128 4.67 1.73 14.98
CA LEU A 128 4.34 2.55 16.15
C LEU A 128 3.74 1.73 17.32
N ARG A 129 3.33 0.48 17.08
CA ARG A 129 2.65 -0.38 18.06
C ARG A 129 3.43 -1.65 18.40
N ASP A 130 4.36 -2.04 17.53
CA ASP A 130 5.14 -3.27 17.69
C ASP A 130 6.60 -3.04 17.25
N GLU A 131 7.48 -2.95 18.23
CA GLU A 131 8.91 -2.70 18.01
C GLU A 131 9.61 -3.80 17.20
N ARG A 132 9.05 -5.01 17.15
CA ARG A 132 9.61 -6.13 16.37
C ARG A 132 9.62 -5.85 14.88
N VAL A 133 8.78 -4.92 14.41
CA VAL A 133 8.75 -4.45 13.01
C VAL A 133 10.09 -3.85 12.59
N LYS A 134 10.82 -3.22 13.52
CA LYS A 134 12.15 -2.62 13.24
C LYS A 134 13.14 -3.65 12.67
N ALA A 135 13.13 -4.87 13.18
CA ALA A 135 13.99 -5.94 12.68
C ALA A 135 13.63 -6.32 11.23
N VAL A 136 12.33 -6.39 10.91
CA VAL A 136 11.86 -6.67 9.55
C VAL A 136 12.22 -5.51 8.60
N MET A 137 12.12 -4.27 9.06
CA MET A 137 12.50 -3.11 8.23
C MET A 137 14.01 -3.08 7.94
N ARG A 138 14.87 -3.49 8.88
CA ARG A 138 16.30 -3.70 8.62
C ARG A 138 16.56 -4.76 7.56
N GLU A 139 15.85 -5.89 7.65
CA GLU A 139 15.92 -6.95 6.62
C GLU A 139 15.49 -6.41 5.25
N TRP A 140 14.35 -5.71 5.18
CA TRP A 140 13.84 -5.18 3.92
C TRP A 140 14.72 -4.05 3.35
N ALA A 141 15.39 -3.29 4.19
CA ALA A 141 16.35 -2.26 3.75
C ALA A 141 17.54 -2.83 2.98
N CYS A 142 17.88 -4.11 3.22
CA CYS A 142 18.96 -4.82 2.54
C CYS A 142 18.45 -5.82 1.48
N ALA A 143 17.15 -5.82 1.15
CA ALA A 143 16.59 -6.75 0.18
C ALA A 143 17.08 -6.44 -1.25
N ASP A 144 17.16 -7.49 -2.10
CA ASP A 144 17.48 -7.33 -3.52
C ASP A 144 16.40 -6.51 -4.24
N ASP A 145 15.14 -6.67 -3.85
CA ASP A 145 14.01 -5.95 -4.44
C ASP A 145 13.94 -4.51 -3.95
N MET A 146 13.99 -3.55 -4.89
CA MET A 146 13.98 -2.12 -4.58
C MET A 146 12.68 -1.63 -3.92
N TRP A 147 11.56 -2.32 -4.14
CA TRP A 147 10.29 -1.90 -3.55
C TRP A 147 10.21 -2.21 -2.06
N LEU A 148 10.81 -3.33 -1.63
CA LEU A 148 10.96 -3.62 -0.20
C LEU A 148 11.89 -2.61 0.47
N ARG A 149 13.02 -2.28 -0.17
CA ARG A 149 13.93 -1.24 0.31
C ARG A 149 13.22 0.11 0.43
N ARG A 150 12.40 0.48 -0.59
CA ARG A 150 11.62 1.71 -0.57
C ARG A 150 10.63 1.73 0.60
N ILE A 151 9.89 0.65 0.85
CA ILE A 151 8.99 0.55 2.00
C ILE A 151 9.77 0.73 3.31
N ALA A 152 10.93 0.08 3.43
CA ALA A 152 11.77 0.20 4.63
C ALA A 152 12.24 1.65 4.87
N ILE A 153 12.58 2.40 3.80
CA ILE A 153 12.98 3.81 3.91
C ILE A 153 11.80 4.69 4.32
N ASP A 154 10.62 4.47 3.71
CA ASP A 154 9.47 5.39 3.81
C ASP A 154 8.50 5.02 4.95
N HIS A 155 8.66 3.86 5.65
CA HIS A 155 7.69 3.38 6.65
C HIS A 155 7.47 4.33 7.84
N GLN A 156 8.40 5.26 8.10
CA GLN A 156 8.26 6.25 9.17
C GLN A 156 7.71 7.60 8.71
N LEU A 157 7.32 7.75 7.42
CA LEU A 157 6.71 8.99 6.95
C LEU A 157 5.49 9.37 7.80
N GLY A 158 5.46 10.62 8.26
CA GLY A 158 4.39 11.14 9.10
C GLY A 158 4.46 10.74 10.58
N HIS A 159 5.50 10.05 11.03
CA HIS A 159 5.68 9.74 12.47
C HIS A 159 6.04 10.97 13.31
N LYS A 160 6.55 12.02 12.66
CA LYS A 160 6.90 13.29 13.32
C LYS A 160 7.89 13.05 14.49
N GLU A 161 7.55 13.54 15.67
CA GLU A 161 8.35 13.41 16.91
C GLU A 161 8.52 11.94 17.37
N LYS A 162 7.75 11.01 16.78
CA LYS A 162 7.87 9.57 17.07
C LYS A 162 8.81 8.84 16.12
N THR A 163 9.45 9.56 15.20
CA THR A 163 10.41 8.97 14.28
C THR A 163 11.59 8.40 15.06
N ASP A 164 11.91 7.12 14.84
CA ASP A 164 13.15 6.51 15.32
C ASP A 164 14.29 6.95 14.39
N THR A 165 14.95 8.02 14.78
CA THR A 165 15.99 8.66 13.97
C THR A 165 17.20 7.77 13.75
N ALA A 166 17.56 6.95 14.75
CA ALA A 166 18.67 6.00 14.63
C ALA A 166 18.36 4.90 13.59
N LEU A 167 17.14 4.37 13.59
CA LEU A 167 16.71 3.42 12.58
C LEU A 167 16.60 4.06 11.19
N LEU A 168 16.10 5.29 11.11
CA LEU A 168 16.00 6.02 9.84
C LEU A 168 17.40 6.25 9.25
N GLU A 169 18.35 6.71 10.04
CA GLU A 169 19.75 6.91 9.64
C GLU A 169 20.36 5.59 9.14
N GLU A 170 20.24 4.51 9.93
CA GLU A 170 20.74 3.18 9.60
C GLU A 170 20.23 2.72 8.22
N ILE A 171 18.91 2.78 8.00
CA ILE A 171 18.28 2.36 6.74
C ILE A 171 18.72 3.24 5.57
N ILE A 172 18.81 4.55 5.75
CA ILE A 172 19.25 5.47 4.70
C ILE A 172 20.71 5.20 4.34
N VAL A 173 21.60 5.06 5.32
CA VAL A 173 23.03 4.79 5.08
C VAL A 173 23.23 3.51 4.27
N GLN A 174 22.45 2.45 4.56
CA GLN A 174 22.49 1.19 3.79
C GLN A 174 22.06 1.34 2.34
N ASN A 175 21.32 2.40 2.00
CA ASN A 175 20.77 2.64 0.68
C ASN A 175 21.42 3.84 -0.06
N LEU A 176 22.41 4.51 0.57
CA LEU A 176 23.16 5.58 -0.09
C LEU A 176 23.99 5.04 -1.26
N GLY A 177 24.08 5.84 -2.33
CA GLY A 177 24.81 5.45 -3.54
C GLY A 177 24.07 4.47 -4.46
N SER A 178 22.80 4.22 -4.21
CA SER A 178 21.95 3.44 -5.12
C SER A 178 21.74 4.21 -6.43
N ASP A 179 21.82 3.51 -7.57
CA ASP A 179 21.47 4.06 -8.88
C ASP A 179 19.94 4.08 -9.14
N GLU A 180 19.16 3.47 -8.23
CA GLU A 180 17.72 3.36 -8.35
C GLU A 180 17.01 4.68 -8.07
N PHE A 181 16.34 5.24 -9.07
CA PHE A 181 15.58 6.49 -8.97
C PHE A 181 14.60 6.50 -7.78
N PHE A 182 13.85 5.40 -7.60
CA PHE A 182 12.82 5.33 -6.56
C PHE A 182 13.40 5.21 -5.15
N ILE A 183 14.61 4.67 -5.00
CA ILE A 183 15.33 4.64 -3.71
C ILE A 183 15.80 6.05 -3.35
N ASN A 184 16.49 6.73 -4.27
CA ASN A 184 16.95 8.10 -4.04
C ASN A 184 15.80 9.06 -3.74
N LYS A 185 14.64 8.85 -4.39
CA LYS A 185 13.43 9.62 -4.12
C LYS A 185 12.85 9.35 -2.73
N ALA A 186 12.83 8.10 -2.27
CA ALA A 186 12.40 7.72 -0.93
C ALA A 186 13.28 8.37 0.13
N ILE A 187 14.61 8.28 -0.01
CA ILE A 187 15.56 8.93 0.90
C ILE A 187 15.26 10.44 1.00
N GLY A 188 15.09 11.10 -0.14
CA GLY A 188 14.78 12.53 -0.17
C GLY A 188 13.43 12.88 0.48
N TRP A 189 12.43 12.00 0.40
CA TRP A 189 11.13 12.20 1.05
C TRP A 189 11.22 12.02 2.55
N SER A 190 11.81 10.94 3.02
CA SER A 190 11.95 10.65 4.44
C SER A 190 12.77 11.72 5.16
N LEU A 191 13.89 12.17 4.59
CA LEU A 191 14.66 13.28 5.16
C LEU A 191 13.89 14.60 5.18
N ARG A 192 13.14 14.91 4.11
CA ARG A 192 12.32 16.12 4.06
C ARG A 192 11.16 16.09 5.06
N ASP A 193 10.54 14.92 5.24
CA ASP A 193 9.45 14.77 6.21
C ASP A 193 9.98 14.97 7.63
N TYR A 194 11.10 14.31 7.95
CA TYR A 194 11.76 14.47 9.25
C TYR A 194 12.15 15.91 9.52
N ALA A 195 12.86 16.57 8.60
CA ALA A 195 13.33 17.97 8.75
C ALA A 195 12.21 19.03 8.92
N ARG A 196 10.95 18.66 8.81
CA ARG A 196 9.82 19.58 9.09
C ARG A 196 9.38 19.54 10.54
N HIS A 197 9.87 18.57 11.29
CA HIS A 197 9.42 18.27 12.65
C HIS A 197 10.56 18.26 13.67
N ASP A 198 11.81 18.42 13.20
CA ASP A 198 13.02 18.54 14.03
C ASP A 198 13.37 20.01 14.30
#